data_c65df1f9af737a93ec2c19dbd8ad1007
#
_entry.id   c65df1f9af737a93ec2c19dbd8ad1007
#
_cell.length_a   1.000
_cell.length_b   1.000
_cell.length_c   1.000
_cell.angle_alpha   90.00
_cell.angle_beta   90.00
_cell.angle_gamma   90.00
#
_symmetry.space_group_name_H-M   'P 1'
#
loop_
_entity.id
_entity.type
_entity.pdbx_description
1 polymer ?
#
loop_
_entity_poly.entity_id
_entity_poly.type
_entity_poly.pdbx_seq_one_letter_code
_entity_poly.pdbx_strand_id
1 'polypeptide(L)'
;MAIPPSNSARPAASGFILAADLDSASARTNLLGLLAERAYRHGSFTLASGRSSHHYVNCKPVSLSGPGLALLGRLLLAQVEDGAIAVAGLTLGADPLVSAVAMQAALEGRSLDALIVRKEAKGHGTGAWLEGPLPAPGSRITVLEDVVTTGGSALKAVCQLQEAGYVVERVVAIVDRQEGGAEAMVAAGLDLRSLFLLEEVAALAKAGAAGSEQGRDQAPDRSAAG
;
A
#
# COMPACT_ATOMS: atom_id res chain seq x y z
N MET A 1 -3.63 12.56 -21.59
CA MET A 1 -3.36 11.13 -21.93
C MET A 1 -4.50 10.32 -21.39
N ALA A 2 -5.40 9.83 -22.24
CA ALA A 2 -6.61 9.13 -21.83
C ALA A 2 -6.28 7.70 -21.39
N ILE A 3 -6.79 7.30 -20.26
CA ILE A 3 -6.71 5.92 -19.73
C ILE A 3 -7.72 5.10 -20.54
N PRO A 4 -7.32 4.00 -21.22
CA PRO A 4 -8.27 3.13 -21.88
C PRO A 4 -9.17 2.46 -20.82
N PRO A 5 -10.47 2.27 -21.08
CA PRO A 5 -11.38 1.60 -20.17
C PRO A 5 -10.96 0.14 -19.99
N SER A 6 -10.64 -0.28 -18.78
CA SER A 6 -10.45 -1.69 -18.45
C SER A 6 -11.83 -2.37 -18.38
N ASN A 7 -12.24 -2.96 -19.50
CA ASN A 7 -13.43 -3.80 -19.54
C ASN A 7 -13.04 -5.23 -19.14
N SER A 8 -12.72 -5.45 -17.85
CA SER A 8 -12.67 -6.78 -17.28
C SER A 8 -13.94 -6.98 -16.45
N ALA A 9 -14.84 -7.81 -16.96
CA ALA A 9 -15.99 -8.29 -16.20
C ALA A 9 -15.49 -8.80 -14.84
N ARG A 10 -16.09 -8.30 -13.75
CA ARG A 10 -15.81 -8.82 -12.40
C ARG A 10 -16.11 -10.32 -12.42
N PRO A 11 -15.17 -11.19 -12.06
CA PRO A 11 -15.50 -12.60 -11.87
C PRO A 11 -16.59 -12.71 -10.82
N ALA A 12 -17.56 -13.59 -11.07
CA ALA A 12 -18.63 -13.88 -10.13
C ALA A 12 -18.03 -14.25 -8.76
N ALA A 13 -18.63 -13.76 -7.69
CA ALA A 13 -18.19 -13.98 -6.31
C ALA A 13 -18.27 -15.47 -5.94
N SER A 14 -17.21 -16.21 -6.24
CA SER A 14 -16.99 -17.53 -5.69
C SER A 14 -16.22 -17.38 -4.37
N GLY A 15 -16.93 -17.59 -3.24
CA GLY A 15 -16.31 -17.80 -1.93
C GLY A 15 -15.50 -16.60 -1.41
N PHE A 16 -16.15 -15.46 -1.13
CA PHE A 16 -15.50 -14.35 -0.42
C PHE A 16 -15.25 -14.79 1.03
N ILE A 17 -14.02 -15.22 1.32
CA ILE A 17 -13.58 -15.45 2.70
C ILE A 17 -13.41 -14.09 3.32
N LEU A 18 -14.09 -13.82 4.45
CA LEU A 18 -13.92 -12.57 5.19
C LEU A 18 -12.48 -12.45 5.64
N ALA A 19 -11.86 -11.29 5.44
CA ALA A 19 -10.49 -11.04 5.88
C ALA A 19 -10.30 -11.26 7.39
N ALA A 20 -11.38 -11.13 8.17
CA ALA A 20 -11.42 -11.39 9.60
C ALA A 20 -11.21 -12.88 9.97
N ASP A 21 -11.59 -13.82 9.09
CA ASP A 21 -11.53 -15.26 9.35
C ASP A 21 -10.17 -15.87 8.93
N LEU A 22 -9.30 -15.09 8.27
CA LEU A 22 -7.98 -15.54 7.84
C LEU A 22 -6.98 -15.43 8.97
N ASP A 23 -6.09 -16.40 9.13
CA ASP A 23 -4.86 -16.19 9.90
C ASP A 23 -3.93 -15.20 9.19
N SER A 24 -2.92 -14.69 9.90
CA SER A 24 -2.03 -13.66 9.34
C SER A 24 -1.23 -14.13 8.14
N ALA A 25 -0.85 -15.41 8.07
CA ALA A 25 -0.12 -15.97 6.94
C ALA A 25 -1.00 -16.07 5.69
N SER A 26 -2.24 -16.54 5.85
CA SER A 26 -3.24 -16.59 4.79
C SER A 26 -3.62 -15.20 4.31
N ALA A 27 -3.80 -14.24 5.22
CA ALA A 27 -4.07 -12.84 4.87
C ALA A 27 -2.92 -12.24 4.03
N ARG A 28 -1.65 -12.49 4.42
CA ARG A 28 -0.47 -12.04 3.69
C ARG A 28 -0.39 -12.68 2.29
N THR A 29 -0.64 -13.99 2.18
CA THR A 29 -0.64 -14.71 0.90
C THR A 29 -1.71 -14.17 -0.05
N ASN A 30 -2.94 -13.94 0.45
CA ASN A 30 -4.02 -13.38 -0.35
C ASN A 30 -3.73 -11.95 -0.81
N LEU A 31 -3.16 -11.11 0.05
CA LEU A 31 -2.76 -9.75 -0.33
C LEU A 31 -1.65 -9.76 -1.37
N LEU A 32 -0.65 -10.64 -1.24
CA LEU A 32 0.41 -10.80 -2.23
C LEU A 32 -0.16 -11.18 -3.61
N GLY A 33 -1.13 -12.10 -3.65
CA GLY A 33 -1.85 -12.47 -4.87
C GLY A 33 -2.54 -11.27 -5.52
N LEU A 34 -3.28 -10.47 -4.75
CA LEU A 34 -3.94 -9.27 -5.26
C LEU A 34 -2.95 -8.22 -5.79
N LEU A 35 -1.80 -8.05 -5.11
CA LEU A 35 -0.75 -7.13 -5.55
C LEU A 35 -0.11 -7.60 -6.85
N ALA A 36 0.21 -8.89 -6.97
CA ALA A 36 0.79 -9.48 -8.16
C ALA A 36 -0.15 -9.35 -9.38
N GLU A 37 -1.44 -9.60 -9.18
CA GLU A 37 -2.46 -9.53 -10.24
C GLU A 37 -2.80 -8.09 -10.65
N ARG A 38 -2.99 -7.17 -9.68
CA ARG A 38 -3.64 -5.87 -9.93
C ARG A 38 -2.71 -4.68 -9.81
N ALA A 39 -1.66 -4.76 -8.99
CA ALA A 39 -0.77 -3.64 -8.70
C ALA A 39 0.51 -3.65 -9.53
N TYR A 40 1.00 -4.84 -9.91
CA TYR A 40 2.27 -4.99 -10.58
C TYR A 40 2.13 -5.06 -12.11
N ARG A 41 3.12 -4.46 -12.82
CA ARG A 41 3.28 -4.60 -14.27
C ARG A 41 4.77 -4.74 -14.60
N HIS A 42 5.09 -5.67 -15.49
CA HIS A 42 6.41 -5.80 -16.10
C HIS A 42 6.40 -5.12 -17.48
N GLY A 43 7.45 -4.35 -17.78
CA GLY A 43 7.57 -3.61 -19.04
C GLY A 43 8.67 -2.57 -18.98
N SER A 44 8.72 -1.66 -19.92
CA SER A 44 9.64 -0.52 -19.90
C SER A 44 8.86 0.73 -19.45
N PHE A 45 9.25 1.28 -18.31
CA PHE A 45 8.58 2.43 -17.68
C PHE A 45 9.59 3.53 -17.36
N THR A 46 9.15 4.79 -17.49
CA THR A 46 9.89 5.93 -16.93
C THR A 46 9.23 6.33 -15.62
N LEU A 47 9.99 6.27 -14.53
CA LEU A 47 9.54 6.65 -13.19
C LEU A 47 9.40 8.18 -13.08
N ALA A 48 8.72 8.65 -12.03
CA ALA A 48 8.60 10.08 -11.74
C ALA A 48 9.95 10.77 -11.51
N SER A 49 10.97 10.01 -11.11
CA SER A 49 12.37 10.46 -10.99
C SER A 49 13.10 10.61 -12.33
N GLY A 50 12.47 10.28 -13.46
CA GLY A 50 13.10 10.22 -14.80
C GLY A 50 13.91 8.96 -15.07
N ARG A 51 14.10 8.07 -14.10
CA ARG A 51 14.84 6.80 -14.28
C ARG A 51 13.98 5.76 -15.00
N SER A 52 14.61 4.95 -15.85
CA SER A 52 13.99 3.78 -16.47
C SER A 52 13.87 2.64 -15.45
N SER A 53 12.77 1.90 -15.51
CA SER A 53 12.54 0.69 -14.71
C SER A 53 11.79 -0.35 -15.54
N HIS A 54 12.10 -1.62 -15.31
CA HIS A 54 11.33 -2.74 -15.87
C HIS A 54 10.14 -3.15 -14.99
N HIS A 55 9.97 -2.50 -13.84
CA HIS A 55 8.95 -2.79 -12.87
C HIS A 55 8.13 -1.54 -12.58
N TYR A 56 6.82 -1.66 -12.66
CA TYR A 56 5.87 -0.64 -12.23
C TYR A 56 4.94 -1.20 -11.17
N VAL A 57 4.77 -0.47 -10.07
CA VAL A 57 3.86 -0.82 -8.98
C VAL A 57 2.92 0.35 -8.72
N ASN A 58 1.62 0.05 -8.70
CA ASN A 58 0.57 0.98 -8.28
C ASN A 58 -0.39 0.23 -7.36
N CYS A 59 -0.32 0.48 -6.07
CA CYS A 59 -1.13 -0.22 -5.07
C CYS A 59 -2.61 0.21 -5.07
N LYS A 60 -2.99 1.31 -5.72
CA LYS A 60 -4.36 1.85 -5.70
C LYS A 60 -5.45 0.89 -6.18
N PRO A 61 -5.26 0.06 -7.24
CA PRO A 61 -6.24 -0.96 -7.63
C PRO A 61 -6.53 -1.99 -6.52
N VAL A 62 -5.60 -2.17 -5.59
CA VAL A 62 -5.74 -3.06 -4.41
C VAL A 62 -6.25 -2.28 -3.21
N SER A 63 -5.61 -1.15 -2.85
CA SER A 63 -5.97 -0.37 -1.67
C SER A 63 -7.34 0.31 -1.76
N LEU A 64 -7.88 0.47 -2.96
CA LEU A 64 -9.24 0.98 -3.19
C LEU A 64 -10.25 -0.14 -3.50
N SER A 65 -9.86 -1.42 -3.42
CA SER A 65 -10.78 -2.55 -3.50
C SER A 65 -11.18 -3.02 -2.10
N GLY A 66 -12.45 -3.38 -1.89
CA GLY A 66 -12.92 -3.83 -0.57
C GLY A 66 -12.08 -4.97 0.03
N PRO A 67 -11.82 -6.08 -0.72
CA PRO A 67 -10.97 -7.17 -0.23
C PRO A 67 -9.55 -6.73 0.10
N GLY A 68 -8.92 -5.97 -0.81
CA GLY A 68 -7.56 -5.48 -0.61
C GLY A 68 -7.46 -4.52 0.58
N LEU A 69 -8.44 -3.61 0.72
CA LEU A 69 -8.47 -2.64 1.81
C LEU A 69 -8.61 -3.33 3.18
N ALA A 70 -9.46 -4.35 3.29
CA ALA A 70 -9.65 -5.12 4.52
C ALA A 70 -8.37 -5.88 4.93
N LEU A 71 -7.69 -6.52 3.98
CA LEU A 71 -6.40 -7.19 4.22
C LEU A 71 -5.31 -6.19 4.62
N LEU A 72 -5.25 -5.03 3.94
CA LEU A 72 -4.29 -3.97 4.24
C LEU A 72 -4.52 -3.39 5.64
N GLY A 73 -5.74 -3.07 6.02
CA GLY A 73 -6.06 -2.55 7.35
C GLY A 73 -5.51 -3.47 8.45
N ARG A 74 -5.77 -4.77 8.34
CA ARG A 74 -5.30 -5.77 9.30
C ARG A 74 -3.78 -5.93 9.34
N LEU A 75 -3.16 -6.12 8.17
CA LEU A 75 -1.73 -6.41 8.10
C LEU A 75 -0.87 -5.18 8.45
N LEU A 76 -1.29 -3.98 8.04
CA LEU A 76 -0.62 -2.74 8.40
C LEU A 76 -0.79 -2.43 9.89
N LEU A 77 -1.98 -2.64 10.47
CA LEU A 77 -2.21 -2.44 11.91
C LEU A 77 -1.26 -3.27 12.76
N ALA A 78 -0.97 -4.50 12.36
CA ALA A 78 -0.02 -5.39 13.05
C ALA A 78 1.43 -4.87 13.02
N GLN A 79 1.76 -3.89 12.18
CA GLN A 79 3.08 -3.25 12.09
C GLN A 79 3.13 -1.87 12.76
N VAL A 80 1.98 -1.33 13.17
CA VAL A 80 1.91 -0.04 13.89
C VAL A 80 2.58 -0.19 15.25
N GLU A 81 3.38 0.81 15.63
CA GLU A 81 4.11 0.80 16.90
C GLU A 81 3.17 0.71 18.12
N ASP A 82 3.65 0.02 19.14
CA ASP A 82 3.03 0.07 20.44
C ASP A 82 3.10 1.51 20.99
N GLY A 83 1.97 1.98 21.51
CA GLY A 83 1.86 3.35 22.02
C GLY A 83 1.64 4.43 20.95
N ALA A 84 1.62 4.10 19.65
CA ALA A 84 1.11 5.03 18.64
C ALA A 84 -0.39 5.25 18.86
N ILE A 85 -0.81 6.52 18.85
CA ILE A 85 -2.22 6.91 19.01
C ILE A 85 -2.84 7.40 17.71
N ALA A 86 -2.04 7.53 16.67
CA ALA A 86 -2.50 7.82 15.31
C ALA A 86 -1.59 7.16 14.28
N VAL A 87 -2.14 6.99 13.09
CA VAL A 87 -1.40 6.73 11.86
C VAL A 87 -1.55 7.91 10.92
N ALA A 88 -0.53 8.20 10.13
CA ALA A 88 -0.55 9.32 9.19
C ALA A 88 0.10 8.92 7.86
N GLY A 89 -0.19 9.65 6.78
CA GLY A 89 0.51 9.43 5.52
C GLY A 89 0.26 10.50 4.49
N LEU A 90 1.15 10.59 3.48
CA LEU A 90 1.08 11.60 2.45
C LEU A 90 -0.04 11.27 1.44
N THR A 91 -0.90 12.25 1.21
CA THR A 91 -1.96 12.11 0.18
C THR A 91 -1.32 11.90 -1.21
N LEU A 92 -1.86 11.10 -2.10
CA LEU A 92 -3.14 10.38 -2.16
C LEU A 92 -2.96 8.87 -1.83
N GLY A 93 -1.71 8.37 -1.85
CA GLY A 93 -1.40 6.93 -1.74
C GLY A 93 -1.78 6.38 -0.37
N ALA A 94 -1.52 7.13 0.68
CA ALA A 94 -1.77 6.71 2.06
C ALA A 94 -3.21 6.92 2.55
N ASP A 95 -4.02 7.76 1.90
CA ASP A 95 -5.38 8.09 2.38
C ASP A 95 -6.25 6.83 2.67
N PRO A 96 -6.34 5.84 1.76
CA PRO A 96 -7.09 4.63 2.05
C PRO A 96 -6.45 3.79 3.16
N LEU A 97 -5.12 3.84 3.31
CA LEU A 97 -4.39 3.02 4.28
C LEU A 97 -4.63 3.50 5.70
N VAL A 98 -4.48 4.81 5.94
CA VAL A 98 -4.71 5.38 7.28
C VAL A 98 -6.14 5.16 7.73
N SER A 99 -7.11 5.30 6.82
CA SER A 99 -8.53 5.06 7.10
C SER A 99 -8.81 3.60 7.42
N ALA A 100 -8.24 2.66 6.64
CA ALA A 100 -8.41 1.22 6.86
C ALA A 100 -7.80 0.77 8.20
N VAL A 101 -6.60 1.28 8.53
CA VAL A 101 -5.91 0.92 9.77
C VAL A 101 -6.64 1.47 10.99
N ALA A 102 -7.11 2.71 10.96
CA ALA A 102 -7.91 3.29 12.06
C ALA A 102 -9.23 2.54 12.24
N MET A 103 -9.93 2.20 11.14
CA MET A 103 -11.15 1.39 11.20
C MET A 103 -10.87 0.00 11.79
N GLN A 104 -9.82 -0.67 11.34
CA GLN A 104 -9.46 -2.00 11.84
C GLN A 104 -9.10 -1.96 13.34
N ALA A 105 -8.35 -0.95 13.76
CA ALA A 105 -8.02 -0.73 15.17
C ALA A 105 -9.29 -0.58 16.03
N ALA A 106 -10.26 0.22 15.56
CA ALA A 106 -11.53 0.40 16.27
C ALA A 106 -12.34 -0.91 16.35
N LEU A 107 -12.33 -1.74 15.31
CA LEU A 107 -12.97 -3.07 15.33
C LEU A 107 -12.31 -4.03 16.34
N GLU A 108 -11.02 -3.86 16.59
CA GLU A 108 -10.23 -4.63 17.58
C GLU A 108 -10.25 -3.97 18.98
N GLY A 109 -11.02 -2.89 19.19
CA GLY A 109 -11.14 -2.20 20.47
C GLY A 109 -9.94 -1.31 20.83
N ARG A 110 -9.05 -1.02 19.84
CA ARG A 110 -7.92 -0.12 19.99
C ARG A 110 -8.29 1.28 19.49
N SER A 111 -8.05 2.31 20.32
CA SER A 111 -8.18 3.71 19.89
C SER A 111 -6.95 4.09 19.07
N LEU A 112 -7.14 4.39 17.79
CA LEU A 112 -6.09 4.81 16.88
C LEU A 112 -6.71 5.73 15.80
N ASP A 113 -6.26 6.97 15.74
CA ASP A 113 -6.78 7.95 14.79
C ASP A 113 -6.04 7.92 13.44
N ALA A 114 -6.68 8.47 12.40
CA ALA A 114 -6.10 8.63 11.07
C ALA A 114 -5.86 10.11 10.75
N LEU A 115 -4.65 10.43 10.29
CA LEU A 115 -4.28 11.76 9.82
C LEU A 115 -3.87 11.70 8.35
N ILE A 116 -4.25 12.72 7.58
CA ILE A 116 -3.79 12.91 6.21
C ILE A 116 -2.75 14.03 6.19
N VAL A 117 -1.58 13.75 5.63
CA VAL A 117 -0.53 14.74 5.37
C VAL A 117 -0.69 15.24 3.93
N ARG A 118 -0.92 16.53 3.76
CA ARG A 118 -1.11 17.15 2.44
C ARG A 118 0.21 17.35 1.72
N LYS A 119 0.18 17.32 0.39
CA LYS A 119 1.36 17.66 -0.44
C LYS A 119 1.68 19.15 -0.41
N GLU A 120 0.65 19.98 -0.22
CA GLU A 120 0.72 21.44 -0.18
C GLU A 120 -0.10 21.96 0.98
N ALA A 121 0.35 23.06 1.58
CA ALA A 121 -0.39 23.73 2.64
C ALA A 121 -1.74 24.23 2.14
N LYS A 122 -2.73 24.29 3.03
CA LYS A 122 -4.04 24.87 2.71
C LYS A 122 -3.88 26.36 2.45
N GLY A 123 -4.33 26.84 1.29
CA GLY A 123 -4.14 28.22 0.84
C GLY A 123 -4.90 29.29 1.65
N HIS A 124 -5.84 28.88 2.51
CA HIS A 124 -6.64 29.74 3.38
C HIS A 124 -6.67 29.19 4.80
N GLY A 125 -6.48 30.05 5.79
CA GLY A 125 -6.42 29.69 7.21
C GLY A 125 -4.99 29.53 7.73
N THR A 126 -4.78 28.64 8.70
CA THR A 126 -3.51 28.46 9.42
C THR A 126 -2.39 27.79 8.60
N GLY A 127 -2.56 27.62 7.29
CA GLY A 127 -1.58 26.93 6.45
C GLY A 127 -1.41 25.45 6.81
N ALA A 128 -2.48 24.80 7.27
CA ALA A 128 -2.43 23.47 7.82
C ALA A 128 -1.99 22.43 6.77
N TRP A 129 -1.00 21.65 7.14
CA TRP A 129 -0.50 20.51 6.36
C TRP A 129 -1.21 19.19 6.73
N LEU A 130 -1.89 19.17 7.88
CA LEU A 130 -2.49 17.98 8.47
C LEU A 130 -4.01 18.10 8.49
N GLU A 131 -4.69 17.01 8.19
CA GLU A 131 -6.15 16.86 8.31
C GLU A 131 -6.46 15.65 9.18
N GLY A 132 -7.53 15.76 9.96
CA GLY A 132 -8.01 14.71 10.87
C GLY A 132 -8.08 15.16 12.32
N PRO A 133 -8.35 14.23 13.26
CA PRO A 133 -8.36 14.50 14.69
C PRO A 133 -6.91 14.63 15.21
N LEU A 134 -6.41 15.87 15.25
CA LEU A 134 -5.02 16.14 15.63
C LEU A 134 -4.79 15.82 17.12
N PRO A 135 -3.89 14.88 17.46
CA PRO A 135 -3.58 14.58 18.85
C PRO A 135 -2.73 15.67 19.52
N ALA A 136 -2.53 15.57 20.82
CA ALA A 136 -1.66 16.49 21.55
C ALA A 136 -0.21 16.43 21.05
N PRO A 137 0.54 17.55 21.03
CA PRO A 137 1.97 17.52 20.73
C PRO A 137 2.72 16.53 21.62
N GLY A 138 3.77 15.92 21.08
CA GLY A 138 4.51 14.83 21.75
C GLY A 138 3.90 13.43 21.53
N SER A 139 2.72 13.34 20.92
CA SER A 139 2.09 12.06 20.61
C SER A 139 2.89 11.28 19.55
N ARG A 140 2.93 9.95 19.75
CA ARG A 140 3.58 9.03 18.81
C ARG A 140 2.66 8.71 17.64
N ILE A 141 3.18 8.81 16.43
CA ILE A 141 2.46 8.55 15.17
C ILE A 141 3.29 7.62 14.29
N THR A 142 2.67 6.58 13.75
CA THR A 142 3.29 5.73 12.71
C THR A 142 2.90 6.24 11.33
N VAL A 143 3.88 6.43 10.43
CA VAL A 143 3.62 6.84 9.05
C VAL A 143 3.36 5.63 8.17
N LEU A 144 2.33 5.72 7.31
CA LEU A 144 1.98 4.71 6.32
C LEU A 144 2.29 5.22 4.90
N GLU A 145 2.77 4.33 4.04
CA GLU A 145 3.07 4.62 2.64
C GLU A 145 2.61 3.47 1.74
N ASP A 146 2.16 3.74 0.52
CA ASP A 146 1.78 2.68 -0.42
C ASP A 146 3.03 2.01 -1.02
N VAL A 147 3.98 2.78 -1.54
CA VAL A 147 5.20 2.26 -2.17
C VAL A 147 6.40 3.12 -1.81
N VAL A 148 7.38 2.53 -1.17
CA VAL A 148 8.67 3.17 -0.92
C VAL A 148 9.61 2.89 -2.10
N THR A 149 10.08 3.95 -2.76
CA THR A 149 11.14 3.91 -3.79
C THR A 149 12.43 4.46 -3.18
N THR A 150 12.60 5.78 -3.21
CA THR A 150 13.72 6.49 -2.57
C THR A 150 13.37 7.04 -1.18
N GLY A 151 12.13 6.85 -0.73
CA GLY A 151 11.65 7.31 0.57
C GLY A 151 11.20 8.78 0.65
N GLY A 152 11.34 9.56 -0.44
CA GLY A 152 11.10 11.00 -0.39
C GLY A 152 9.69 11.41 0.05
N SER A 153 8.63 10.68 -0.36
CA SER A 153 7.25 10.96 0.05
C SER A 153 7.05 10.73 1.55
N ALA A 154 7.50 9.57 2.05
CA ALA A 154 7.38 9.23 3.45
C ALA A 154 8.21 10.18 4.33
N LEU A 155 9.44 10.51 3.94
CA LEU A 155 10.28 11.50 4.67
C LEU A 155 9.62 12.88 4.71
N LYS A 156 8.97 13.31 3.62
CA LYS A 156 8.20 14.57 3.63
C LYS A 156 7.07 14.52 4.66
N ALA A 157 6.34 13.42 4.74
CA ALA A 157 5.28 13.25 5.75
C ALA A 157 5.85 13.27 7.18
N VAL A 158 6.95 12.56 7.40
CA VAL A 158 7.66 12.54 8.69
C VAL A 158 8.09 13.94 9.12
N CYS A 159 8.76 14.70 8.24
CA CYS A 159 9.18 16.07 8.55
C CYS A 159 8.00 16.96 8.94
N GLN A 160 6.91 16.92 8.20
CA GLN A 160 5.73 17.74 8.51
C GLN A 160 5.06 17.38 9.85
N LEU A 161 5.06 16.09 10.20
CA LEU A 161 4.55 15.62 11.50
C LEU A 161 5.48 16.03 12.64
N GLN A 162 6.79 15.91 12.46
CA GLN A 162 7.79 16.34 13.45
C GLN A 162 7.77 17.86 13.65
N GLU A 163 7.64 18.66 12.59
CA GLU A 163 7.46 20.12 12.64
C GLU A 163 6.17 20.51 13.39
N ALA A 164 5.12 19.68 13.31
CA ALA A 164 3.89 19.85 14.09
C ALA A 164 4.03 19.39 15.55
N GLY A 165 5.21 18.89 15.97
CA GLY A 165 5.52 18.50 17.34
C GLY A 165 5.20 17.04 17.67
N TYR A 166 4.98 16.17 16.67
CA TYR A 166 4.75 14.74 16.89
C TYR A 166 6.03 13.92 16.88
N VAL A 167 6.00 12.78 17.56
CA VAL A 167 7.09 11.79 17.56
C VAL A 167 6.81 10.76 16.46
N VAL A 168 7.72 10.64 15.50
CA VAL A 168 7.66 9.64 14.42
C VAL A 168 8.96 8.87 14.41
N GLU A 169 8.89 7.57 14.65
CA GLU A 169 10.05 6.66 14.67
C GLU A 169 9.91 5.52 13.65
N ARG A 170 8.67 5.29 13.13
CA ARG A 170 8.41 4.20 12.20
C ARG A 170 7.64 4.64 10.97
N VAL A 171 8.05 4.07 9.83
CA VAL A 171 7.31 4.08 8.56
C VAL A 171 6.93 2.65 8.22
N VAL A 172 5.67 2.43 7.82
CA VAL A 172 5.20 1.12 7.34
C VAL A 172 4.70 1.26 5.91
N ALA A 173 5.26 0.46 5.00
CA ALA A 173 4.91 0.46 3.59
C ALA A 173 4.19 -0.83 3.17
N ILE A 174 3.36 -0.76 2.12
CA ILE A 174 2.86 -1.97 1.48
C ILE A 174 4.00 -2.66 0.74
N VAL A 175 4.72 -1.92 -0.12
CA VAL A 175 5.81 -2.45 -0.94
C VAL A 175 7.06 -1.58 -0.81
N ASP A 176 8.18 -2.20 -0.47
CA ASP A 176 9.51 -1.60 -0.63
C ASP A 176 10.11 -2.05 -1.97
N ARG A 177 10.50 -1.08 -2.80
CA ARG A 177 11.13 -1.34 -4.11
C ARG A 177 12.62 -1.61 -4.02
N GLN A 178 13.23 -1.46 -2.83
CA GLN A 178 14.67 -1.64 -2.61
C GLN A 178 15.54 -0.72 -3.50
N GLU A 179 15.10 0.52 -3.69
CA GLU A 179 15.78 1.53 -4.52
C GLU A 179 16.36 2.69 -3.69
N GLY A 180 16.86 2.40 -2.49
CA GLY A 180 17.50 3.37 -1.60
C GLY A 180 16.58 3.94 -0.51
N GLY A 181 15.31 3.50 -0.45
CA GLY A 181 14.35 3.99 0.54
C GLY A 181 14.68 3.55 1.96
N ALA A 182 15.10 2.29 2.13
CA ALA A 182 15.48 1.76 3.45
C ALA A 182 16.70 2.50 4.02
N GLU A 183 17.71 2.75 3.21
CA GLU A 183 18.92 3.50 3.60
C GLU A 183 18.56 4.95 3.97
N ALA A 184 17.67 5.59 3.22
CA ALA A 184 17.20 6.94 3.52
C ALA A 184 16.44 7.01 4.86
N MET A 185 15.62 5.99 5.18
CA MET A 185 14.92 5.91 6.46
C MET A 185 15.91 5.70 7.62
N VAL A 186 16.87 4.81 7.47
CA VAL A 186 17.93 4.59 8.49
C VAL A 186 18.72 5.87 8.72
N ALA A 187 19.10 6.58 7.65
CA ALA A 187 19.81 7.86 7.76
C ALA A 187 19.00 8.94 8.48
N ALA A 188 17.67 8.86 8.41
CA ALA A 188 16.75 9.75 9.14
C ALA A 188 16.41 9.25 10.57
N GLY A 189 17.00 8.14 11.03
CA GLY A 189 16.72 7.55 12.34
C GLY A 189 15.36 6.86 12.44
N LEU A 190 14.80 6.40 11.32
CA LEU A 190 13.48 5.78 11.23
C LEU A 190 13.58 4.27 11.02
N ASP A 191 12.65 3.51 11.63
CA ASP A 191 12.43 2.09 11.38
C ASP A 191 11.48 1.94 10.18
N LEU A 192 11.99 1.46 9.04
CA LEU A 192 11.15 1.10 7.90
C LEU A 192 10.73 -0.37 7.99
N ARG A 193 9.42 -0.59 7.93
CA ARG A 193 8.84 -1.91 7.75
C ARG A 193 8.03 -1.96 6.46
N SER A 194 8.12 -3.07 5.74
CA SER A 194 7.28 -3.29 4.57
C SER A 194 6.54 -4.62 4.68
N LEU A 195 5.32 -4.68 4.15
CA LEU A 195 4.60 -5.94 4.06
C LEU A 195 5.24 -6.85 3.02
N PHE A 196 5.75 -6.26 1.93
CA PHE A 196 6.35 -6.99 0.80
C PHE A 196 7.55 -6.23 0.24
N LEU A 197 8.49 -7.00 -0.30
CA LEU A 197 9.51 -6.48 -1.21
C LEU A 197 8.99 -6.57 -2.65
N LEU A 198 9.47 -5.67 -3.53
CA LEU A 198 9.10 -5.68 -4.95
C LEU A 198 9.38 -7.03 -5.61
N GLU A 199 10.49 -7.68 -5.27
CA GLU A 199 10.87 -8.98 -5.82
C GLU A 199 9.86 -10.09 -5.50
N GLU A 200 9.23 -10.11 -4.31
CA GLU A 200 8.19 -11.07 -3.95
C GLU A 200 6.96 -10.90 -4.84
N VAL A 201 6.52 -9.66 -5.04
CA VAL A 201 5.36 -9.33 -5.89
C VAL A 201 5.65 -9.70 -7.35
N ALA A 202 6.86 -9.36 -7.84
CA ALA A 202 7.27 -9.65 -9.22
C ALA A 202 7.41 -11.15 -9.49
N ALA A 203 7.95 -11.92 -8.52
CA ALA A 203 8.10 -13.37 -8.64
C ALA A 203 6.73 -14.06 -8.78
N LEU A 204 5.75 -13.68 -7.93
CA LEU A 204 4.42 -14.28 -8.02
C LEU A 204 3.70 -13.87 -9.31
N ALA A 205 3.83 -12.63 -9.76
CA ALA A 205 3.23 -12.17 -11.01
C ALA A 205 3.78 -12.93 -12.23
N LYS A 206 5.08 -13.21 -12.27
CA LYS A 206 5.72 -14.02 -13.33
C LYS A 206 5.23 -15.46 -13.33
N ALA A 207 5.10 -16.06 -12.15
CA ALA A 207 4.59 -17.45 -12.03
C ALA A 207 3.15 -17.57 -12.53
N GLY A 208 2.30 -16.58 -12.22
CA GLY A 208 0.92 -16.52 -12.72
C GLY A 208 0.82 -16.37 -14.24
N ALA A 209 1.70 -15.56 -14.85
CA ALA A 209 1.76 -15.39 -16.30
C ALA A 209 2.16 -16.68 -17.02
N ALA A 210 3.19 -17.38 -16.53
CA ALA A 210 3.64 -18.66 -17.11
C ALA A 210 2.56 -19.76 -17.03
N GLY A 211 1.80 -19.81 -15.94
CA GLY A 211 0.69 -20.77 -15.79
C GLY A 211 -0.46 -20.51 -16.78
N SER A 212 -0.72 -19.24 -17.12
CA SER A 212 -1.78 -18.86 -18.06
C SER A 212 -1.44 -19.16 -19.53
N GLU A 213 -0.17 -19.17 -19.91
CA GLU A 213 0.30 -19.53 -21.26
C GLU A 213 0.22 -21.05 -21.50
N GLN A 214 0.60 -21.86 -20.51
CA GLN A 214 0.52 -23.32 -20.61
C GLN A 214 -0.93 -23.84 -20.68
N GLY A 215 -1.89 -23.15 -20.06
CA GLY A 215 -3.31 -23.51 -20.12
C GLY A 215 -3.98 -23.23 -21.46
N ARG A 216 -3.43 -22.34 -22.29
CA ARG A 216 -3.96 -22.01 -23.62
C ARG A 216 -3.54 -23.02 -24.70
N ASP A 217 -2.42 -23.71 -24.54
CA ASP A 217 -1.89 -24.68 -25.52
C ASP A 217 -2.57 -26.07 -25.40
N GLN A 218 -3.35 -26.30 -24.35
CA GLN A 218 -4.06 -27.57 -24.09
C GLN A 218 -5.56 -27.55 -24.41
N ALA A 219 -6.07 -26.50 -25.05
CA ALA A 219 -7.47 -26.52 -25.50
C ALA A 219 -7.62 -27.53 -26.66
N PRO A 220 -8.50 -28.56 -26.55
CA PRO A 220 -8.68 -29.52 -27.61
C PRO A 220 -9.28 -28.83 -28.85
N ASP A 221 -8.65 -29.07 -29.99
CA ASP A 221 -9.15 -28.66 -31.32
C ASP A 221 -10.54 -29.28 -31.55
N ARG A 222 -11.57 -28.45 -31.50
CA ARG A 222 -12.95 -28.83 -31.77
C ARG A 222 -13.32 -28.75 -33.28
N SER A 223 -12.34 -28.86 -34.17
CA SER A 223 -12.59 -28.79 -35.61
C SER A 223 -12.81 -30.16 -36.30
N ALA A 224 -13.01 -31.27 -35.55
CA ALA A 224 -13.29 -32.58 -36.11
C ALA A 224 -14.66 -33.12 -35.67
N ALA A 225 -15.75 -32.51 -36.14
CA ALA A 225 -17.07 -33.12 -36.23
C ALA A 225 -17.86 -32.34 -37.28
N GLY A 226 -17.70 -32.76 -38.55
CA GLY A 226 -18.59 -32.46 -39.64
C GLY A 226 -19.80 -33.37 -39.65
#